data_194035e3b6c3fa3b559a90c279b7152c
#
_entry.id   194035e3b6c3fa3b559a90c279b7152c
#
_cell.length_a   1.000
_cell.length_b   1.000
_cell.length_c   1.000
_cell.angle_alpha   90.00
_cell.angle_beta   90.00
_cell.angle_gamma   90.00
#
_symmetry.space_group_name_H-M   'P 1'
#
loop_
_entity.id
_entity.type
_entity.pdbx_description
1 polymer ?
#
loop_
_entity_poly.entity_id
_entity_poly.type
_entity_poly.pdbx_seq_one_letter_code
_entity_poly.pdbx_strand_id
1 'polypeptide(L)'
;MTMTAAPAARKSTYAPLELFDTDRLLDADERDIAATVRKFVDTRLKPNVEEWFESATLPRELAKEFGALGVLGMHLDGYGCAGTNAVSYGLACMELEAGDSGFRSFVSVQGSLSMFSIHRFGSEEQKSEWLPRLATGDAIGCFGLTEPDFGSNPAGMRTRARRDGSDWVLNRTKMWITNGNLADVATVWAQTDDGIRGFLVPTDTPGFTANEIHRKLSLRASVTSELVLDNVRLPASAQLPHAVGLSAPLSCLNEARFGIVFGALGAGRDSLETTIAYAQSREVFDKPLSGFQLTQEKLANMTVELGKGMLLAVHLGRIKDAEGVRPEQVSLGKLNNVREALAIARECRTLLGGSGITLEYSPLRHANNLESVLTYEGTSEMHLLSIGKALTGQAAFR
;
A
#
# COMPACT_ATOMS: atom_id res chain seq x y z
N MET A 1 41.67 -31.74 3.14
CA MET A 1 40.60 -32.37 2.33
C MET A 1 39.31 -31.69 2.73
N THR A 2 38.89 -30.69 1.96
CA THR A 2 37.61 -30.00 2.11
C THR A 2 36.55 -30.91 1.50
N MET A 3 35.66 -31.48 2.37
CA MET A 3 34.48 -32.20 1.90
C MET A 3 33.57 -31.20 1.20
N THR A 4 33.49 -31.29 -0.12
CA THR A 4 32.42 -30.61 -0.90
C THR A 4 31.10 -31.26 -0.51
N ALA A 5 30.19 -30.48 0.08
CA ALA A 5 28.82 -30.91 0.36
C ALA A 5 28.17 -31.44 -0.93
N ALA A 6 27.52 -32.62 -0.84
CA ALA A 6 26.78 -33.17 -1.96
C ALA A 6 25.72 -32.16 -2.45
N PRO A 7 25.52 -32.02 -3.76
CA PRO A 7 24.47 -31.12 -4.26
C PRO A 7 23.10 -31.58 -3.72
N ALA A 8 22.36 -30.65 -3.13
CA ALA A 8 20.99 -30.92 -2.67
C ALA A 8 20.17 -31.53 -3.81
N ALA A 9 19.32 -32.53 -3.48
CA ALA A 9 18.44 -33.14 -4.46
C ALA A 9 17.60 -32.06 -5.16
N ARG A 10 17.63 -32.03 -6.51
CA ARG A 10 16.83 -31.06 -7.28
C ARG A 10 15.35 -31.29 -7.01
N LYS A 11 14.64 -30.23 -6.61
CA LYS A 11 13.17 -30.25 -6.52
C LYS A 11 12.58 -30.52 -7.92
N SER A 12 11.45 -31.21 -7.99
CA SER A 12 10.73 -31.44 -9.25
C SER A 12 10.00 -30.19 -9.74
N THR A 13 9.59 -29.28 -8.80
CA THR A 13 8.89 -28.03 -9.07
C THR A 13 9.38 -26.94 -8.10
N TYR A 14 9.29 -25.68 -8.53
CA TYR A 14 9.69 -24.50 -7.77
C TYR A 14 8.52 -23.50 -7.72
N ALA A 15 8.36 -22.80 -6.61
CA ALA A 15 7.57 -21.56 -6.61
C ALA A 15 8.28 -20.47 -7.43
N PRO A 16 7.55 -19.49 -8.01
CA PRO A 16 8.14 -18.50 -8.93
C PRO A 16 9.37 -17.79 -8.38
N LEU A 17 9.33 -17.30 -7.13
CA LEU A 17 10.46 -16.58 -6.53
C LEU A 17 11.60 -17.49 -6.05
N GLU A 18 11.35 -18.80 -5.81
CA GLU A 18 12.39 -19.76 -5.47
C GLU A 18 13.42 -19.92 -6.60
N LEU A 19 13.02 -19.72 -7.87
CA LEU A 19 13.98 -19.78 -9.00
C LEU A 19 15.02 -18.66 -8.97
N PHE A 20 14.77 -17.58 -8.24
CA PHE A 20 15.69 -16.46 -8.06
C PHE A 20 16.49 -16.56 -6.76
N ASP A 21 16.25 -17.61 -5.94
CA ASP A 21 16.86 -17.73 -4.60
C ASP A 21 16.69 -16.42 -3.77
N THR A 22 15.55 -15.75 -3.91
CA THR A 22 15.33 -14.43 -3.28
C THR A 22 15.46 -14.46 -1.75
N ASP A 23 15.21 -15.60 -1.13
CA ASP A 23 15.38 -15.77 0.32
C ASP A 23 16.82 -15.57 0.80
N ARG A 24 17.82 -15.73 -0.09
CA ARG A 24 19.21 -15.44 0.23
C ARG A 24 19.54 -13.96 0.35
N LEU A 25 18.65 -13.10 -0.17
CA LEU A 25 18.78 -11.64 -0.07
C LEU A 25 18.24 -11.10 1.25
N LEU A 26 17.55 -11.94 2.02
CA LEU A 26 16.86 -11.59 3.24
C LEU A 26 17.61 -12.13 4.46
N ASP A 27 17.61 -11.39 5.56
CA ASP A 27 18.07 -11.90 6.85
C ASP A 27 17.00 -12.78 7.53
N ALA A 28 17.31 -13.29 8.72
CA ALA A 28 16.41 -14.20 9.43
C ALA A 28 15.12 -13.51 9.88
N ASP A 29 15.23 -12.30 10.44
CA ASP A 29 14.09 -11.54 10.95
C ASP A 29 13.14 -11.14 9.81
N GLU A 30 13.66 -10.75 8.66
CA GLU A 30 12.89 -10.42 7.47
C GLU A 30 12.08 -11.62 6.96
N ARG A 31 12.70 -12.81 6.93
CA ARG A 31 12.01 -14.05 6.55
C ARG A 31 10.92 -14.42 7.56
N ASP A 32 11.20 -14.30 8.86
CA ASP A 32 10.25 -14.65 9.92
C ASP A 32 9.05 -13.70 9.93
N ILE A 33 9.27 -12.40 9.69
CA ILE A 33 8.19 -11.40 9.53
C ILE A 33 7.33 -11.76 8.31
N ALA A 34 7.95 -12.01 7.15
CA ALA A 34 7.22 -12.40 5.94
C ALA A 34 6.39 -13.66 6.17
N ALA A 35 6.97 -14.70 6.76
CA ALA A 35 6.28 -15.96 7.06
C ALA A 35 5.11 -15.76 8.04
N THR A 36 5.28 -14.92 9.07
CA THR A 36 4.25 -14.61 10.06
C THR A 36 3.05 -13.89 9.42
N VAL A 37 3.33 -12.86 8.62
CA VAL A 37 2.28 -12.10 7.93
C VAL A 37 1.59 -12.98 6.88
N ARG A 38 2.33 -13.77 6.10
CA ARG A 38 1.77 -14.75 5.15
C ARG A 38 0.80 -15.71 5.84
N LYS A 39 1.22 -16.30 6.97
CA LYS A 39 0.37 -17.21 7.73
C LYS A 39 -0.94 -16.55 8.16
N PHE A 40 -0.87 -15.30 8.66
CA PHE A 40 -2.06 -14.55 9.01
C PHE A 40 -2.96 -14.30 7.80
N VAL A 41 -2.39 -13.88 6.67
CA VAL A 41 -3.12 -13.66 5.42
C VAL A 41 -3.81 -14.94 4.95
N ASP A 42 -3.10 -16.05 4.90
CA ASP A 42 -3.62 -17.32 4.39
C ASP A 42 -4.70 -17.92 5.31
N THR A 43 -4.57 -17.77 6.64
CA THR A 43 -5.50 -18.37 7.59
C THR A 43 -6.66 -17.48 8.00
N ARG A 44 -6.50 -16.17 7.95
CA ARG A 44 -7.51 -15.22 8.45
C ARG A 44 -8.12 -14.33 7.37
N LEU A 45 -7.32 -13.84 6.42
CA LEU A 45 -7.80 -12.85 5.44
C LEU A 45 -8.34 -13.52 4.17
N LYS A 46 -7.57 -14.38 3.52
CA LYS A 46 -7.98 -15.04 2.25
C LYS A 46 -9.30 -15.82 2.36
N PRO A 47 -9.60 -16.54 3.45
CA PRO A 47 -10.88 -17.24 3.56
C PRO A 47 -12.12 -16.35 3.58
N ASN A 48 -11.96 -15.05 3.84
CA ASN A 48 -13.06 -14.09 3.96
C ASN A 48 -13.06 -13.02 2.86
N VAL A 49 -12.00 -12.93 2.04
CA VAL A 49 -11.80 -11.82 1.11
C VAL A 49 -12.84 -11.76 0.01
N GLU A 50 -13.36 -12.90 -0.45
CA GLU A 50 -14.39 -12.99 -1.47
C GLU A 50 -15.66 -12.27 -1.01
N GLU A 51 -16.14 -12.60 0.19
CA GLU A 51 -17.32 -11.97 0.81
C GLU A 51 -17.09 -10.46 1.03
N TRP A 52 -15.94 -10.08 1.56
CA TRP A 52 -15.64 -8.66 1.78
C TRP A 52 -15.51 -7.87 0.47
N PHE A 53 -14.97 -8.50 -0.56
CA PHE A 53 -14.87 -7.87 -1.88
C PHE A 53 -16.26 -7.74 -2.52
N GLU A 54 -17.11 -8.76 -2.46
CA GLU A 54 -18.46 -8.74 -3.02
C GLU A 54 -19.35 -7.74 -2.30
N SER A 55 -19.35 -7.75 -0.96
CA SER A 55 -20.11 -6.80 -0.14
C SER A 55 -19.51 -5.39 -0.10
N ALA A 56 -18.30 -5.19 -0.66
CA ALA A 56 -17.55 -3.93 -0.65
C ALA A 56 -17.31 -3.38 0.76
N THR A 57 -16.91 -4.25 1.69
CA THR A 57 -16.67 -3.90 3.11
C THR A 57 -15.27 -4.27 3.56
N LEU A 58 -14.85 -3.65 4.66
CA LEU A 58 -13.68 -4.05 5.44
C LEU A 58 -14.05 -3.97 6.92
N PRO A 59 -14.07 -5.11 7.63
CA PRO A 59 -14.43 -5.10 9.06
C PRO A 59 -13.49 -4.24 9.89
N ARG A 60 -14.04 -3.34 10.70
CA ARG A 60 -13.25 -2.44 11.57
C ARG A 60 -12.36 -3.20 12.56
N GLU A 61 -12.82 -4.37 12.99
CA GLU A 61 -12.12 -5.25 13.95
C GLU A 61 -10.76 -5.69 13.45
N LEU A 62 -10.54 -5.74 12.15
CA LEU A 62 -9.25 -6.06 11.54
C LEU A 62 -8.14 -5.10 11.97
N ALA A 63 -8.48 -3.85 12.33
CA ALA A 63 -7.50 -2.90 12.85
C ALA A 63 -6.77 -3.46 14.09
N LYS A 64 -7.51 -4.06 15.04
CA LYS A 64 -6.91 -4.68 16.23
C LYS A 64 -6.11 -5.94 15.90
N GLU A 65 -6.56 -6.72 14.93
CA GLU A 65 -5.82 -7.90 14.48
C GLU A 65 -4.49 -7.50 13.82
N PHE A 66 -4.50 -6.45 12.98
CA PHE A 66 -3.27 -5.87 12.41
C PHE A 66 -2.36 -5.24 13.48
N GLY A 67 -2.95 -4.58 14.50
CA GLY A 67 -2.20 -4.08 15.65
C GLY A 67 -1.52 -5.20 16.42
N ALA A 68 -2.24 -6.28 16.74
CA ALA A 68 -1.69 -7.46 17.41
C ALA A 68 -0.62 -8.19 16.58
N LEU A 69 -0.73 -8.13 15.24
CA LEU A 69 0.31 -8.64 14.34
C LEU A 69 1.55 -7.74 14.28
N GLY A 70 1.46 -6.50 14.79
CA GLY A 70 2.56 -5.53 14.83
C GLY A 70 2.83 -4.81 13.51
N VAL A 71 1.92 -4.88 12.51
CA VAL A 71 2.15 -4.29 11.19
C VAL A 71 1.73 -2.82 11.07
N LEU A 72 0.98 -2.27 12.05
CA LEU A 72 0.55 -0.87 12.03
C LEU A 72 1.70 0.05 12.44
N GLY A 73 2.21 0.84 11.50
CA GLY A 73 3.34 1.73 11.72
C GLY A 73 4.65 1.00 12.05
N MET A 74 4.82 -0.26 11.63
CA MET A 74 5.95 -1.13 12.00
C MET A 74 7.33 -0.55 11.68
N HIS A 75 7.44 0.37 10.72
CA HIS A 75 8.67 1.06 10.31
C HIS A 75 8.95 2.35 11.11
N LEU A 76 8.12 2.66 12.11
CA LEU A 76 8.29 3.83 12.98
C LEU A 76 8.91 3.41 14.32
N ASP A 77 9.70 4.30 14.91
CA ASP A 77 10.35 4.08 16.19
C ASP A 77 9.52 4.64 17.35
N GLY A 78 9.51 3.92 18.47
CA GLY A 78 8.84 4.35 19.69
C GLY A 78 7.31 4.26 19.66
N TYR A 79 6.65 4.75 20.68
CA TYR A 79 5.19 4.85 20.83
C TYR A 79 4.43 3.53 20.60
N GLY A 80 5.06 2.38 20.87
CA GLY A 80 4.47 1.05 20.68
C GLY A 80 4.62 0.49 19.25
N CYS A 81 5.30 1.19 18.36
CA CYS A 81 5.63 0.71 17.01
C CYS A 81 6.85 -0.22 17.05
N ALA A 82 6.95 -1.13 16.09
CA ALA A 82 7.96 -2.19 16.10
C ALA A 82 9.39 -1.73 15.71
N GLY A 83 9.55 -0.62 14.99
CA GLY A 83 10.86 -0.09 14.56
C GLY A 83 11.60 -1.01 13.60
N THR A 84 10.90 -1.68 12.67
CA THR A 84 11.52 -2.62 11.73
C THR A 84 12.20 -1.89 10.57
N ASN A 85 13.14 -2.59 9.91
CA ASN A 85 13.79 -2.08 8.72
C ASN A 85 12.82 -1.97 7.51
N ALA A 86 13.24 -1.29 6.46
CA ALA A 86 12.40 -1.02 5.30
C ALA A 86 12.05 -2.29 4.52
N VAL A 87 12.97 -3.27 4.44
CA VAL A 87 12.72 -4.54 3.76
C VAL A 87 11.62 -5.33 4.48
N SER A 88 11.68 -5.42 5.81
CA SER A 88 10.63 -6.06 6.63
C SER A 88 9.26 -5.44 6.41
N TYR A 89 9.17 -4.09 6.41
CA TYR A 89 7.92 -3.39 6.09
C TYR A 89 7.45 -3.69 4.66
N GLY A 90 8.36 -3.68 3.71
CA GLY A 90 8.07 -4.04 2.32
C GLY A 90 7.51 -5.45 2.18
N LEU A 91 8.15 -6.44 2.82
CA LEU A 91 7.70 -7.84 2.81
C LEU A 91 6.33 -8.01 3.47
N ALA A 92 6.07 -7.33 4.58
CA ALA A 92 4.74 -7.31 5.19
C ALA A 92 3.67 -6.74 4.21
N CYS A 93 3.98 -5.65 3.50
CA CYS A 93 3.12 -5.11 2.45
C CYS A 93 2.89 -6.12 1.32
N MET A 94 3.92 -6.85 0.90
CA MET A 94 3.82 -7.89 -0.14
C MET A 94 2.88 -9.01 0.29
N GLU A 95 3.02 -9.52 1.49
CA GLU A 95 2.15 -10.60 2.00
C GLU A 95 0.70 -10.15 2.16
N LEU A 96 0.46 -8.95 2.70
CA LEU A 96 -0.88 -8.38 2.82
C LEU A 96 -1.55 -8.20 1.45
N GLU A 97 -0.84 -7.70 0.45
CA GLU A 97 -1.39 -7.48 -0.90
C GLU A 97 -1.56 -8.78 -1.69
N ALA A 98 -0.83 -9.86 -1.34
CA ALA A 98 -1.13 -11.21 -1.81
C ALA A 98 -2.51 -11.71 -1.32
N GLY A 99 -3.01 -11.21 -0.20
CA GLY A 99 -4.40 -11.38 0.22
C GLY A 99 -5.34 -10.49 -0.59
N ASP A 100 -5.15 -9.19 -0.49
CA ASP A 100 -5.87 -8.15 -1.27
C ASP A 100 -5.18 -6.79 -1.13
N SER A 101 -5.22 -5.97 -2.18
CA SER A 101 -4.69 -4.61 -2.13
C SER A 101 -5.41 -3.73 -1.08
N GLY A 102 -6.65 -4.07 -0.69
CA GLY A 102 -7.39 -3.40 0.37
C GLY A 102 -6.71 -3.51 1.73
N PHE A 103 -6.18 -4.69 2.06
CA PHE A 103 -5.48 -4.94 3.34
C PHE A 103 -4.16 -4.16 3.42
N ARG A 104 -3.35 -4.22 2.35
CA ARG A 104 -2.13 -3.42 2.28
C ARG A 104 -2.45 -1.93 2.34
N SER A 105 -3.50 -1.47 1.64
CA SER A 105 -3.91 -0.07 1.66
C SER A 105 -4.31 0.39 3.05
N PHE A 106 -5.06 -0.43 3.81
CA PHE A 106 -5.41 -0.13 5.19
C PHE A 106 -4.15 0.10 6.04
N VAL A 107 -3.22 -0.87 6.04
CA VAL A 107 -1.98 -0.81 6.83
C VAL A 107 -1.10 0.36 6.39
N SER A 108 -0.99 0.62 5.08
CA SER A 108 -0.20 1.72 4.54
C SER A 108 -0.78 3.10 4.90
N VAL A 109 -2.09 3.29 4.79
CA VAL A 109 -2.73 4.56 5.17
C VAL A 109 -2.63 4.81 6.67
N GLN A 110 -2.82 3.77 7.48
CA GLN A 110 -2.61 3.84 8.92
C GLN A 110 -1.17 4.22 9.26
N GLY A 111 -0.20 3.40 8.82
CA GLY A 111 1.22 3.50 9.22
C GLY A 111 1.99 4.59 8.49
N SER A 112 1.97 4.57 7.14
CA SER A 112 2.86 5.42 6.32
C SER A 112 2.29 6.80 6.04
N LEU A 113 0.98 7.01 6.19
CA LEU A 113 0.35 8.31 5.99
C LEU A 113 -0.06 8.94 7.33
N SER A 114 -1.02 8.37 8.06
CA SER A 114 -1.55 8.96 9.27
C SER A 114 -0.51 8.94 10.41
N MET A 115 0.00 7.77 10.79
CA MET A 115 0.98 7.66 11.88
C MET A 115 2.30 8.35 11.53
N PHE A 116 2.81 8.20 10.29
CA PHE A 116 4.03 8.86 9.86
C PHE A 116 3.91 10.39 9.92
N SER A 117 2.75 10.96 9.54
CA SER A 117 2.55 12.41 9.62
C SER A 117 2.59 12.92 11.07
N ILE A 118 2.00 12.17 12.01
CA ILE A 118 2.02 12.49 13.43
C ILE A 118 3.44 12.31 14.00
N HIS A 119 4.08 11.18 13.70
CA HIS A 119 5.43 10.87 14.17
C HIS A 119 6.46 11.92 13.76
N ARG A 120 6.40 12.34 12.48
CA ARG A 120 7.38 13.24 11.91
C ARG A 120 7.09 14.73 12.22
N PHE A 121 5.83 15.11 12.26
CA PHE A 121 5.42 16.52 12.28
C PHE A 121 4.61 16.93 13.51
N GLY A 122 4.20 15.99 14.34
CA GLY A 122 3.43 16.22 15.55
C GLY A 122 4.25 16.76 16.72
N SER A 123 3.58 17.41 17.67
CA SER A 123 4.15 17.67 18.99
C SER A 123 4.26 16.38 19.80
N GLU A 124 5.00 16.39 20.90
CA GLU A 124 5.12 15.21 21.79
C GLU A 124 3.79 14.81 22.41
N GLU A 125 2.93 15.79 22.70
CA GLU A 125 1.56 15.53 23.18
C GLU A 125 0.74 14.81 22.12
N GLN A 126 0.77 15.26 20.85
CA GLN A 126 0.07 14.62 19.73
C GLN A 126 0.58 13.21 19.47
N LYS A 127 1.90 13.00 19.52
CA LYS A 127 2.50 11.67 19.35
C LYS A 127 2.10 10.72 20.48
N SER A 128 2.18 11.18 21.72
CA SER A 128 1.86 10.38 22.91
C SER A 128 0.36 10.04 23.00
N GLU A 129 -0.50 10.92 22.49
CA GLU A 129 -1.95 10.70 22.46
C GLU A 129 -2.34 9.69 21.37
N TRP A 130 -1.85 9.86 20.15
CA TRP A 130 -2.38 9.15 19.00
C TRP A 130 -1.58 7.90 18.61
N LEU A 131 -0.23 7.95 18.61
CA LEU A 131 0.55 6.87 18.04
C LEU A 131 0.35 5.51 18.74
N PRO A 132 0.30 5.40 20.09
CA PRO A 132 0.05 4.12 20.74
C PRO A 132 -1.29 3.51 20.37
N ARG A 133 -2.34 4.32 20.32
CA ARG A 133 -3.71 3.87 19.96
C ARG A 133 -3.82 3.45 18.50
N LEU A 134 -3.09 4.14 17.61
CA LEU A 134 -3.03 3.80 16.20
C LEU A 134 -2.19 2.53 15.96
N ALA A 135 -1.11 2.34 16.71
CA ALA A 135 -0.24 1.15 16.62
C ALA A 135 -0.95 -0.14 17.08
N THR A 136 -1.80 -0.05 18.12
CA THR A 136 -2.60 -1.19 18.61
C THR A 136 -3.87 -1.42 17.80
N GLY A 137 -4.27 -0.50 16.92
CA GLY A 137 -5.54 -0.55 16.20
C GLY A 137 -6.76 -0.20 17.07
N ASP A 138 -6.56 0.39 18.27
CA ASP A 138 -7.64 0.95 19.09
C ASP A 138 -8.21 2.22 18.45
N ALA A 139 -7.41 2.93 17.66
CA ALA A 139 -7.82 4.03 16.81
C ALA A 139 -7.42 3.76 15.35
N ILE A 140 -8.22 4.29 14.43
CA ILE A 140 -7.95 4.25 12.99
C ILE A 140 -7.71 5.68 12.51
N GLY A 141 -6.68 5.85 11.67
CA GLY A 141 -6.35 7.11 11.03
C GLY A 141 -6.66 7.11 9.54
N CYS A 142 -6.94 8.30 9.01
CA CYS A 142 -7.00 8.55 7.58
C CYS A 142 -6.22 9.80 7.18
N PHE A 143 -6.03 9.98 5.85
CA PHE A 143 -5.15 11.03 5.33
C PHE A 143 -5.84 11.86 4.24
N GLY A 144 -6.27 13.06 4.59
CA GLY A 144 -7.05 13.97 3.75
C GLY A 144 -6.17 14.97 3.00
N LEU A 145 -5.60 14.57 1.85
CA LEU A 145 -4.84 15.45 0.96
C LEU A 145 -5.62 15.78 -0.32
N THR A 146 -6.00 14.75 -1.08
CA THR A 146 -6.65 14.84 -2.38
C THR A 146 -8.02 15.52 -2.29
N GLU A 147 -8.32 16.37 -3.27
CA GLU A 147 -9.63 17.04 -3.43
C GLU A 147 -10.28 16.66 -4.75
N PRO A 148 -11.59 16.89 -4.94
CA PRO A 148 -12.28 16.56 -6.19
C PRO A 148 -11.56 17.12 -7.44
N ASP A 149 -11.05 18.35 -7.38
CA ASP A 149 -10.38 19.02 -8.50
C ASP A 149 -8.84 18.93 -8.47
N PHE A 150 -8.24 18.43 -7.38
CA PHE A 150 -6.79 18.44 -7.14
C PHE A 150 -6.26 17.08 -6.67
N GLY A 151 -6.01 16.18 -7.62
CA GLY A 151 -5.36 14.88 -7.41
C GLY A 151 -3.84 14.98 -7.60
N SER A 152 -3.36 14.91 -8.85
CA SER A 152 -1.92 14.95 -9.19
C SER A 152 -1.25 16.29 -8.92
N ASN A 153 -2.03 17.38 -8.74
CA ASN A 153 -1.55 18.70 -8.35
C ASN A 153 -2.08 19.15 -6.98
N PRO A 154 -1.61 18.57 -5.87
CA PRO A 154 -2.07 18.93 -4.53
C PRO A 154 -1.68 20.35 -4.11
N ALA A 155 -0.74 21.01 -4.82
CA ALA A 155 -0.40 22.41 -4.58
C ALA A 155 -1.60 23.35 -4.80
N GLY A 156 -2.52 22.98 -5.68
CA GLY A 156 -3.72 23.75 -5.99
C GLY A 156 -4.88 23.56 -5.00
N MET A 157 -4.69 22.79 -3.91
CA MET A 157 -5.77 22.49 -2.96
C MET A 157 -6.51 23.75 -2.49
N ARG A 158 -7.81 23.61 -2.33
CA ARG A 158 -8.73 24.68 -1.93
C ARG A 158 -9.25 24.56 -0.50
N THR A 159 -9.01 23.45 0.18
CA THR A 159 -9.29 23.32 1.62
C THR A 159 -8.52 24.43 2.35
N ARG A 160 -9.24 25.22 3.13
CA ARG A 160 -8.67 26.32 3.89
C ARG A 160 -8.85 26.12 5.39
N ALA A 161 -7.81 26.43 6.14
CA ALA A 161 -7.83 26.64 7.57
C ALA A 161 -7.59 28.12 7.85
N ARG A 162 -8.57 28.76 8.48
CA ARG A 162 -8.49 30.18 8.87
C ARG A 162 -8.40 30.31 10.37
N ARG A 163 -7.64 31.26 10.85
CA ARG A 163 -7.64 31.63 12.26
C ARG A 163 -8.95 32.31 12.64
N ASP A 164 -9.51 31.93 13.78
CA ASP A 164 -10.62 32.59 14.44
C ASP A 164 -10.35 32.65 15.95
N GLY A 165 -9.79 33.79 16.38
CA GLY A 165 -9.19 33.90 17.71
C GLY A 165 -7.96 32.99 17.86
N SER A 166 -7.98 32.13 18.90
CA SER A 166 -6.95 31.10 19.13
C SER A 166 -7.16 29.84 18.29
N ASP A 167 -8.34 29.67 17.71
CA ASP A 167 -8.74 28.43 17.03
C ASP A 167 -8.47 28.46 15.54
N TRP A 168 -8.60 27.29 14.91
CA TRP A 168 -8.67 27.11 13.47
C TRP A 168 -10.10 26.75 13.05
N VAL A 169 -10.51 27.22 11.88
CA VAL A 169 -11.78 26.81 11.23
C VAL A 169 -11.46 26.28 9.85
N LEU A 170 -11.77 24.99 9.63
CA LEU A 170 -11.51 24.27 8.38
C LEU A 170 -12.80 24.16 7.56
N ASN A 171 -12.65 24.40 6.24
CA ASN A 171 -13.74 24.26 5.28
C ASN A 171 -13.27 23.60 3.97
N ARG A 172 -14.14 22.85 3.32
CA ARG A 172 -14.07 22.19 2.01
C ARG A 172 -14.10 20.68 2.10
N THR A 173 -13.80 20.02 0.99
CA THR A 173 -14.00 18.58 0.78
C THR A 173 -12.69 17.91 0.39
N LYS A 174 -12.43 16.74 0.98
CA LYS A 174 -11.39 15.81 0.56
C LYS A 174 -12.01 14.60 -0.12
N MET A 175 -11.34 14.04 -1.12
CA MET A 175 -11.89 12.98 -1.97
C MET A 175 -10.95 11.78 -2.01
N TRP A 176 -11.53 10.59 -2.17
CA TRP A 176 -10.82 9.30 -2.27
C TRP A 176 -10.03 8.93 -1.00
N ILE A 177 -10.57 9.21 0.16
CA ILE A 177 -9.88 9.01 1.43
C ILE A 177 -10.13 7.60 1.97
N THR A 178 -9.11 6.76 1.89
CA THR A 178 -9.14 5.41 2.47
C THR A 178 -9.32 5.49 3.98
N ASN A 179 -10.13 4.60 4.54
CA ASN A 179 -10.51 4.51 5.95
C ASN A 179 -11.35 5.71 6.45
N GLY A 180 -11.77 6.65 5.61
CA GLY A 180 -12.41 7.89 6.07
C GLY A 180 -13.61 7.71 6.99
N ASN A 181 -14.51 6.76 6.68
CA ASN A 181 -15.70 6.44 7.48
C ASN A 181 -15.42 5.47 8.66
N LEU A 182 -14.21 4.91 8.75
CA LEU A 182 -13.76 4.09 9.87
C LEU A 182 -12.86 4.85 10.84
N ALA A 183 -12.33 6.00 10.42
CA ALA A 183 -11.29 6.72 11.15
C ALA A 183 -11.81 7.37 12.43
N ASP A 184 -10.98 7.41 13.45
CA ASP A 184 -11.15 8.18 14.69
C ASP A 184 -10.42 9.53 14.58
N VAL A 185 -9.39 9.63 13.74
CA VAL A 185 -8.65 10.85 13.48
C VAL A 185 -8.30 10.97 12.00
N ALA A 186 -8.50 12.16 11.42
CA ALA A 186 -8.07 12.49 10.07
C ALA A 186 -6.88 13.47 10.11
N THR A 187 -5.78 13.12 9.43
CA THR A 187 -4.74 14.11 9.11
C THR A 187 -5.17 14.89 7.88
N VAL A 188 -5.59 16.12 8.05
CA VAL A 188 -6.12 16.98 6.97
C VAL A 188 -5.12 18.04 6.59
N TRP A 189 -4.80 18.13 5.31
CA TRP A 189 -3.93 19.17 4.75
C TRP A 189 -4.75 20.33 4.20
N ALA A 190 -4.42 21.55 4.61
CA ALA A 190 -5.16 22.74 4.25
C ALA A 190 -4.23 23.93 3.97
N GLN A 191 -4.68 24.84 3.11
CA GLN A 191 -4.07 26.17 2.91
C GLN A 191 -4.36 27.07 4.11
N THR A 192 -3.34 27.71 4.61
CA THR A 192 -3.40 28.82 5.58
C THR A 192 -2.79 30.07 4.95
N ASP A 193 -2.84 31.21 5.66
CA ASP A 193 -2.17 32.43 5.21
C ASP A 193 -0.63 32.24 5.17
N ASP A 194 -0.09 31.31 5.94
CA ASP A 194 1.33 30.93 5.98
C ASP A 194 1.69 29.74 5.07
N GLY A 195 0.80 29.36 4.15
CA GLY A 195 0.95 28.20 3.24
C GLY A 195 0.32 26.93 3.77
N ILE A 196 0.66 25.76 3.17
CA ILE A 196 0.07 24.47 3.51
C ILE A 196 0.50 24.03 4.91
N ARG A 197 -0.48 23.57 5.72
CA ARG A 197 -0.28 22.99 7.06
C ARG A 197 -1.11 21.72 7.20
N GLY A 198 -0.69 20.85 8.12
CA GLY A 198 -1.41 19.64 8.52
C GLY A 198 -2.18 19.85 9.83
N PHE A 199 -3.34 19.25 9.92
CA PHE A 199 -4.22 19.32 11.09
C PHE A 199 -4.69 17.92 11.49
N LEU A 200 -4.67 17.61 12.78
CA LEU A 200 -5.32 16.42 13.33
C LEU A 200 -6.77 16.79 13.65
N VAL A 201 -7.70 16.11 12.98
CA VAL A 201 -9.13 16.32 13.13
C VAL A 201 -9.74 15.06 13.72
N PRO A 202 -10.13 15.03 15.01
CA PRO A 202 -10.98 13.97 15.55
C PRO A 202 -12.26 13.91 14.71
N THR A 203 -12.69 12.71 14.30
CA THR A 203 -13.78 12.58 13.32
C THR A 203 -15.18 12.83 13.91
N ASP A 204 -15.27 12.89 15.23
CA ASP A 204 -16.47 13.31 15.98
C ASP A 204 -16.60 14.84 16.13
N THR A 205 -15.64 15.62 15.60
CA THR A 205 -15.69 17.08 15.65
C THR A 205 -16.90 17.61 14.87
N PRO A 206 -17.71 18.50 15.45
CA PRO A 206 -18.85 19.10 14.75
C PRO A 206 -18.47 19.71 13.40
N GLY A 207 -19.25 19.40 12.36
CA GLY A 207 -18.99 19.84 11.00
C GLY A 207 -18.09 18.89 10.18
N PHE A 208 -17.52 17.85 10.79
CA PHE A 208 -16.84 16.78 10.04
C PHE A 208 -17.85 15.70 9.63
N THR A 209 -17.81 15.29 8.36
CA THR A 209 -18.61 14.18 7.85
C THR A 209 -17.77 13.33 6.87
N ALA A 210 -17.86 12.03 6.97
CA ALA A 210 -17.23 11.08 6.04
C ALA A 210 -18.31 10.29 5.28
N ASN A 211 -18.45 10.56 3.99
CA ASN A 211 -19.42 9.91 3.10
C ASN A 211 -18.74 8.77 2.34
N GLU A 212 -19.20 7.54 2.50
CA GLU A 212 -18.62 6.41 1.78
C GLU A 212 -18.87 6.49 0.28
N ILE A 213 -17.82 6.21 -0.51
CA ILE A 213 -17.90 6.12 -1.97
C ILE A 213 -18.25 4.69 -2.36
N HIS A 214 -19.47 4.50 -2.82
CA HIS A 214 -20.00 3.21 -3.27
C HIS A 214 -19.72 2.93 -4.75
N ARG A 215 -20.06 1.71 -5.21
CA ARG A 215 -20.00 1.24 -6.60
C ARG A 215 -18.61 1.26 -7.23
N LYS A 216 -17.57 1.14 -6.43
CA LYS A 216 -16.22 0.92 -6.92
C LYS A 216 -16.12 -0.47 -7.56
N LEU A 217 -15.39 -0.60 -8.65
CA LEU A 217 -15.04 -1.88 -9.28
C LEU A 217 -13.65 -2.39 -8.83
N SER A 218 -12.93 -1.57 -8.10
CA SER A 218 -11.58 -1.78 -7.60
C SER A 218 -11.53 -1.47 -6.10
N LEU A 219 -10.63 -2.11 -5.36
CA LEU A 219 -10.48 -1.93 -3.91
C LEU A 219 -11.82 -2.04 -3.17
N ARG A 220 -12.58 -3.10 -3.46
CA ARG A 220 -13.90 -3.29 -2.84
C ARG A 220 -13.76 -3.79 -1.41
N ALA A 221 -12.78 -4.65 -1.11
CA ALA A 221 -12.39 -5.01 0.26
C ALA A 221 -11.57 -3.88 0.92
N SER A 222 -12.02 -2.64 0.75
CA SER A 222 -11.44 -1.42 1.31
C SER A 222 -12.50 -0.33 1.29
N VAL A 223 -12.62 0.44 2.34
CA VAL A 223 -13.53 1.58 2.38
C VAL A 223 -12.84 2.86 1.94
N THR A 224 -13.55 3.70 1.22
CA THR A 224 -13.04 4.96 0.67
C THR A 224 -14.13 6.02 0.81
N SER A 225 -13.77 7.21 1.26
CA SER A 225 -14.75 8.25 1.59
C SER A 225 -14.42 9.61 0.95
N GLU A 226 -15.45 10.40 0.79
CA GLU A 226 -15.38 11.85 0.74
C GLU A 226 -15.41 12.38 2.16
N LEU A 227 -14.48 13.27 2.54
CA LEU A 227 -14.52 13.99 3.81
C LEU A 227 -15.06 15.40 3.57
N VAL A 228 -16.12 15.76 4.22
CA VAL A 228 -16.70 17.11 4.17
C VAL A 228 -16.37 17.84 5.47
N LEU A 229 -15.78 19.02 5.33
CA LEU A 229 -15.44 19.92 6.41
C LEU A 229 -16.32 21.17 6.28
N ASP A 230 -17.27 21.33 7.17
CA ASP A 230 -18.19 22.49 7.23
C ASP A 230 -18.01 23.23 8.56
N ASN A 231 -17.19 24.28 8.53
CA ASN A 231 -16.84 25.09 9.70
C ASN A 231 -16.29 24.23 10.88
N VAL A 232 -15.46 23.23 10.55
CA VAL A 232 -14.81 22.38 11.56
C VAL A 232 -13.87 23.22 12.40
N ARG A 233 -14.24 23.43 13.67
CA ARG A 233 -13.47 24.23 14.62
C ARG A 233 -12.52 23.37 15.42
N LEU A 234 -11.25 23.74 15.42
CA LEU A 234 -10.17 23.02 16.09
C LEU A 234 -9.36 23.97 16.97
N PRO A 235 -8.86 23.52 18.13
CA PRO A 235 -7.92 24.32 18.92
C PRO A 235 -6.59 24.50 18.19
N ALA A 236 -5.82 25.51 18.60
CA ALA A 236 -4.49 25.75 18.01
C ALA A 236 -3.58 24.52 18.03
N SER A 237 -3.70 23.68 19.06
CA SER A 237 -2.93 22.46 19.25
C SER A 237 -3.25 21.35 18.25
N ALA A 238 -4.31 21.47 17.45
CA ALA A 238 -4.64 20.50 16.41
C ALA A 238 -3.71 20.60 15.18
N GLN A 239 -3.04 21.74 14.99
CA GLN A 239 -2.05 21.89 13.92
C GLN A 239 -0.82 21.04 14.22
N LEU A 240 -0.31 20.34 13.22
CA LEU A 240 0.99 19.67 13.27
C LEU A 240 2.09 20.73 13.22
N PRO A 241 2.82 21.00 14.34
CA PRO A 241 3.69 22.18 14.45
C PRO A 241 4.89 22.16 13.51
N HIS A 242 5.35 20.96 13.12
CA HIS A 242 6.53 20.79 12.27
C HIS A 242 6.16 20.56 10.78
N ALA A 243 4.87 20.57 10.43
CA ALA A 243 4.41 20.39 9.05
C ALA A 243 4.43 21.73 8.31
N VAL A 244 5.40 21.94 7.41
CA VAL A 244 5.55 23.18 6.66
C VAL A 244 5.54 22.92 5.16
N GLY A 245 4.59 23.57 4.46
CA GLY A 245 4.50 23.54 3.01
C GLY A 245 4.12 22.17 2.42
N LEU A 246 4.18 22.09 1.10
CA LEU A 246 3.79 20.89 0.35
C LEU A 246 4.76 19.70 0.55
N SER A 247 6.01 19.96 0.92
CA SER A 247 7.00 18.88 1.16
C SER A 247 6.57 17.94 2.29
N ALA A 248 5.82 18.42 3.27
CA ALA A 248 5.35 17.61 4.39
C ALA A 248 4.40 16.47 3.92
N PRO A 249 3.24 16.72 3.27
CA PRO A 249 2.40 15.64 2.77
C PRO A 249 3.08 14.79 1.68
N LEU A 250 3.96 15.37 0.85
CA LEU A 250 4.68 14.59 -0.16
C LEU A 250 5.67 13.60 0.45
N SER A 251 6.28 13.90 1.60
CA SER A 251 7.12 12.96 2.32
C SER A 251 6.33 11.75 2.85
N CYS A 252 5.10 11.96 3.36
CA CYS A 252 4.20 10.88 3.74
C CYS A 252 3.84 9.99 2.54
N LEU A 253 3.53 10.60 1.40
CA LEU A 253 3.28 9.85 0.17
C LEU A 253 4.49 9.03 -0.28
N ASN A 254 5.71 9.51 -0.05
CA ASN A 254 6.92 8.77 -0.41
C ASN A 254 7.07 7.50 0.44
N GLU A 255 6.76 7.56 1.74
CA GLU A 255 6.72 6.40 2.62
C GLU A 255 5.67 5.37 2.16
N ALA A 256 4.45 5.82 1.88
CA ALA A 256 3.38 4.94 1.43
C ALA A 256 3.68 4.29 0.06
N ARG A 257 4.25 5.05 -0.88
CA ARG A 257 4.69 4.53 -2.19
C ARG A 257 5.72 3.42 -2.06
N PHE A 258 6.63 3.52 -1.08
CA PHE A 258 7.63 2.47 -0.84
C PHE A 258 6.94 1.14 -0.51
N GLY A 259 5.92 1.13 0.34
CA GLY A 259 5.12 -0.07 0.60
C GLY A 259 4.45 -0.67 -0.64
N ILE A 260 4.05 0.18 -1.62
CA ILE A 260 3.47 -0.27 -2.89
C ILE A 260 4.50 -0.99 -3.77
N VAL A 261 5.79 -0.59 -3.72
CA VAL A 261 6.85 -1.25 -4.50
C VAL A 261 6.89 -2.76 -4.23
N PHE A 262 6.73 -3.15 -2.97
CA PHE A 262 6.64 -4.55 -2.56
C PHE A 262 5.22 -5.11 -2.70
N GLY A 263 4.22 -4.36 -2.28
CA GLY A 263 2.83 -4.81 -2.24
C GLY A 263 2.34 -5.35 -3.58
N ALA A 264 2.56 -4.62 -4.66
CA ALA A 264 2.14 -5.04 -5.99
C ALA A 264 2.70 -6.41 -6.41
N LEU A 265 3.94 -6.74 -5.98
CA LEU A 265 4.54 -8.04 -6.25
C LEU A 265 3.77 -9.17 -5.54
N GLY A 266 3.18 -8.89 -4.37
CA GLY A 266 2.31 -9.84 -3.66
C GLY A 266 1.09 -10.22 -4.47
N ALA A 267 0.39 -9.25 -5.05
CA ALA A 267 -0.75 -9.48 -5.93
C ALA A 267 -0.34 -10.26 -7.20
N GLY A 268 0.79 -9.90 -7.80
CA GLY A 268 1.35 -10.61 -8.96
C GLY A 268 1.74 -12.06 -8.61
N ARG A 269 2.39 -12.28 -7.47
CA ARG A 269 2.79 -13.60 -6.99
C ARG A 269 1.58 -14.49 -6.72
N ASP A 270 0.60 -14.02 -5.96
CA ASP A 270 -0.61 -14.78 -5.65
C ASP A 270 -1.38 -15.16 -6.93
N SER A 271 -1.49 -14.23 -7.88
CA SER A 271 -2.09 -14.50 -9.18
C SER A 271 -1.35 -15.62 -9.93
N LEU A 272 -0.03 -15.58 -9.95
CA LEU A 272 0.80 -16.55 -10.65
C LEU A 272 0.79 -17.92 -9.97
N GLU A 273 0.91 -18.00 -8.64
CA GLU A 273 0.85 -19.23 -7.86
C GLU A 273 -0.52 -19.90 -8.03
N THR A 274 -1.62 -19.15 -7.94
CA THR A 274 -2.98 -19.62 -8.21
C THR A 274 -3.10 -20.22 -9.61
N THR A 275 -2.55 -19.54 -10.61
CA THR A 275 -2.63 -19.97 -12.01
C THR A 275 -1.78 -21.20 -12.28
N ILE A 276 -0.61 -21.33 -11.66
CA ILE A 276 0.23 -22.53 -11.77
C ILE A 276 -0.52 -23.75 -11.20
N ALA A 277 -1.10 -23.63 -10.00
CA ALA A 277 -1.87 -24.68 -9.37
C ALA A 277 -3.07 -25.11 -10.24
N TYR A 278 -3.81 -24.14 -10.78
CA TYR A 278 -4.89 -24.41 -11.72
C TYR A 278 -4.40 -25.12 -12.98
N ALA A 279 -3.34 -24.64 -13.61
CA ALA A 279 -2.82 -25.21 -14.86
C ALA A 279 -2.28 -26.64 -14.68
N GLN A 280 -1.80 -26.98 -13.48
CA GLN A 280 -1.36 -28.32 -13.13
C GLN A 280 -2.52 -29.31 -12.97
N SER A 281 -3.67 -28.85 -12.48
CA SER A 281 -4.85 -29.67 -12.22
C SER A 281 -5.84 -29.71 -13.39
N ARG A 282 -5.88 -28.65 -14.22
CA ARG A 282 -6.81 -28.55 -15.35
C ARG A 282 -6.34 -29.37 -16.54
N GLU A 283 -7.12 -30.37 -16.92
CA GLU A 283 -6.87 -31.16 -18.13
C GLU A 283 -7.53 -30.55 -19.37
N VAL A 284 -6.77 -30.53 -20.47
CA VAL A 284 -7.20 -30.07 -21.80
C VAL A 284 -6.51 -30.96 -22.83
N PHE A 285 -7.27 -31.55 -23.76
CA PHE A 285 -6.74 -32.47 -24.75
C PHE A 285 -5.87 -33.59 -24.14
N ASP A 286 -6.41 -34.25 -23.12
CA ASP A 286 -5.82 -35.42 -22.43
C ASP A 286 -4.48 -35.19 -21.72
N LYS A 287 -4.17 -33.95 -21.37
CA LYS A 287 -3.01 -33.60 -20.53
C LYS A 287 -3.22 -32.29 -19.74
N PRO A 288 -2.48 -32.10 -18.65
CA PRO A 288 -2.54 -30.86 -17.88
C PRO A 288 -2.26 -29.63 -18.75
N LEU A 289 -2.98 -28.53 -18.50
CA LEU A 289 -2.79 -27.26 -19.20
C LEU A 289 -1.33 -26.76 -19.07
N SER A 290 -0.67 -27.00 -17.93
CA SER A 290 0.75 -26.70 -17.70
C SER A 290 1.70 -27.47 -18.62
N GLY A 291 1.26 -28.52 -19.30
CA GLY A 291 2.06 -29.30 -20.25
C GLY A 291 2.13 -28.72 -21.67
N PHE A 292 1.46 -27.57 -21.94
CA PHE A 292 1.48 -26.92 -23.27
C PHE A 292 2.56 -25.84 -23.36
N GLN A 293 3.25 -25.79 -24.48
CA GLN A 293 4.37 -24.85 -24.69
C GLN A 293 3.96 -23.38 -24.51
N LEU A 294 2.80 -22.96 -25.06
CA LEU A 294 2.32 -21.58 -24.90
C LEU A 294 1.93 -21.25 -23.44
N THR A 295 1.49 -22.21 -22.67
CA THR A 295 1.25 -22.03 -21.23
C THR A 295 2.58 -21.85 -20.48
N GLN A 296 3.55 -22.73 -20.76
CA GLN A 296 4.88 -22.65 -20.13
C GLN A 296 5.62 -21.36 -20.47
N GLU A 297 5.51 -20.89 -21.72
CA GLU A 297 6.07 -19.59 -22.16
C GLU A 297 5.49 -18.45 -21.31
N LYS A 298 4.17 -18.39 -21.15
CA LYS A 298 3.50 -17.35 -20.34
C LYS A 298 3.92 -17.40 -18.88
N LEU A 299 3.92 -18.59 -18.28
CA LEU A 299 4.35 -18.79 -16.88
C LEU A 299 5.82 -18.38 -16.69
N ALA A 300 6.70 -18.71 -17.63
CA ALA A 300 8.11 -18.34 -17.58
C ALA A 300 8.31 -16.82 -17.67
N ASN A 301 7.64 -16.15 -18.62
CA ASN A 301 7.73 -14.70 -18.79
C ASN A 301 7.22 -13.97 -17.53
N MET A 302 6.07 -14.36 -16.98
CA MET A 302 5.54 -13.78 -15.75
C MET A 302 6.48 -13.98 -14.55
N THR A 303 7.09 -15.16 -14.44
CA THR A 303 8.08 -15.46 -13.39
C THR A 303 9.31 -14.56 -13.50
N VAL A 304 9.83 -14.33 -14.71
CA VAL A 304 10.98 -13.43 -14.94
C VAL A 304 10.67 -12.01 -14.49
N GLU A 305 9.51 -11.46 -14.86
CA GLU A 305 9.14 -10.09 -14.49
C GLU A 305 8.92 -9.96 -12.97
N LEU A 306 8.26 -10.94 -12.34
CA LEU A 306 8.08 -10.98 -10.90
C LEU A 306 9.43 -10.99 -10.14
N GLY A 307 10.37 -11.83 -10.59
CA GLY A 307 11.71 -11.94 -9.98
C GLY A 307 12.52 -10.64 -10.14
N LYS A 308 12.51 -10.02 -11.31
CA LYS A 308 13.15 -8.72 -11.55
C LYS A 308 12.58 -7.65 -10.62
N GLY A 309 11.24 -7.62 -10.47
CA GLY A 309 10.55 -6.71 -9.55
C GLY A 309 10.97 -6.91 -8.10
N MET A 310 11.13 -8.17 -7.66
CA MET A 310 11.57 -8.49 -6.30
C MET A 310 13.02 -8.03 -6.04
N LEU A 311 13.94 -8.27 -7.00
CA LEU A 311 15.32 -7.79 -6.89
C LEU A 311 15.38 -6.26 -6.78
N LEU A 312 14.58 -5.55 -7.59
CA LEU A 312 14.46 -4.09 -7.52
C LEU A 312 13.92 -3.63 -6.16
N ALA A 313 12.87 -4.27 -5.65
CA ALA A 313 12.25 -3.92 -4.39
C ALA A 313 13.22 -4.06 -3.20
N VAL A 314 13.89 -5.22 -3.10
CA VAL A 314 14.90 -5.47 -2.05
C VAL A 314 16.06 -4.48 -2.14
N HIS A 315 16.55 -4.21 -3.36
CA HIS A 315 17.60 -3.21 -3.55
C HIS A 315 17.20 -1.82 -3.05
N LEU A 316 15.99 -1.36 -3.37
CA LEU A 316 15.46 -0.08 -2.89
C LEU A 316 15.27 -0.07 -1.36
N GLY A 317 14.88 -1.20 -0.77
CA GLY A 317 14.81 -1.36 0.68
C GLY A 317 16.17 -1.21 1.34
N ARG A 318 17.20 -1.87 0.82
CA ARG A 318 18.58 -1.75 1.35
C ARG A 318 19.11 -0.31 1.24
N ILE A 319 18.83 0.40 0.13
CA ILE A 319 19.17 1.82 0.00
C ILE A 319 18.44 2.65 1.08
N LYS A 320 17.14 2.38 1.28
CA LYS A 320 16.33 3.13 2.26
C LYS A 320 16.87 2.96 3.68
N ASP A 321 17.29 1.75 4.05
CA ASP A 321 17.85 1.45 5.36
C ASP A 321 19.24 2.08 5.57
N ALA A 322 20.07 2.12 4.53
CA ALA A 322 21.44 2.59 4.62
C ALA A 322 21.57 4.13 4.58
N GLU A 323 20.87 4.80 3.69
CA GLU A 323 21.08 6.24 3.40
C GLU A 323 19.79 7.01 3.08
N GLY A 324 18.64 6.32 3.13
CA GLY A 324 17.36 6.88 2.68
C GLY A 324 17.18 6.78 1.16
N VAL A 325 15.93 6.65 0.73
CA VAL A 325 15.57 6.50 -0.68
C VAL A 325 15.04 7.82 -1.24
N ARG A 326 15.50 8.20 -2.43
CA ARG A 326 15.02 9.39 -3.12
C ARG A 326 13.65 9.15 -3.77
N PRO A 327 12.80 10.19 -3.91
CA PRO A 327 11.45 10.05 -4.50
C PRO A 327 11.44 9.44 -5.91
N GLU A 328 12.42 9.76 -6.76
CA GLU A 328 12.54 9.19 -8.10
C GLU A 328 12.93 7.71 -8.09
N GLN A 329 13.67 7.23 -7.09
CA GLN A 329 13.98 5.80 -6.92
C GLN A 329 12.73 5.02 -6.52
N VAL A 330 11.92 5.56 -5.60
CA VAL A 330 10.61 4.97 -5.24
C VAL A 330 9.68 4.99 -6.46
N SER A 331 9.73 6.05 -7.27
CA SER A 331 8.97 6.15 -8.52
C SER A 331 9.35 5.06 -9.53
N LEU A 332 10.66 4.72 -9.66
CA LEU A 332 11.11 3.60 -10.50
C LEU A 332 10.49 2.27 -10.02
N GLY A 333 10.57 2.01 -8.72
CA GLY A 333 10.02 0.78 -8.14
C GLY A 333 8.52 0.66 -8.31
N LYS A 334 7.75 1.71 -7.94
CA LYS A 334 6.29 1.69 -8.09
C LYS A 334 5.87 1.56 -9.54
N LEU A 335 6.46 2.36 -10.44
CA LEU A 335 6.13 2.34 -11.87
C LEU A 335 6.31 0.94 -12.48
N ASN A 336 7.46 0.31 -12.24
CA ASN A 336 7.77 -1.02 -12.77
C ASN A 336 6.86 -2.09 -12.15
N ASN A 337 6.87 -2.20 -10.82
CA ASN A 337 6.27 -3.35 -10.15
C ASN A 337 4.74 -3.38 -10.25
N VAL A 338 4.08 -2.21 -10.25
CA VAL A 338 2.62 -2.16 -10.42
C VAL A 338 2.21 -2.51 -11.86
N ARG A 339 2.93 -2.02 -12.86
CA ARG A 339 2.66 -2.36 -14.27
C ARG A 339 2.82 -3.84 -14.54
N GLU A 340 3.92 -4.42 -14.07
CA GLU A 340 4.20 -5.84 -14.28
C GLU A 340 3.23 -6.72 -13.49
N ALA A 341 2.89 -6.38 -12.24
CA ALA A 341 1.89 -7.10 -11.45
C ALA A 341 0.51 -7.11 -12.13
N LEU A 342 0.10 -5.97 -12.71
CA LEU A 342 -1.16 -5.87 -13.45
C LEU A 342 -1.12 -6.72 -14.73
N ALA A 343 -0.01 -6.71 -15.46
CA ALA A 343 0.18 -7.54 -16.65
C ALA A 343 0.12 -9.04 -16.29
N ILE A 344 0.80 -9.44 -15.21
CA ILE A 344 0.77 -10.80 -14.66
C ILE A 344 -0.67 -11.19 -14.29
N ALA A 345 -1.39 -10.38 -13.52
CA ALA A 345 -2.75 -10.70 -13.08
C ALA A 345 -3.72 -10.86 -14.27
N ARG A 346 -3.60 -10.03 -15.31
CA ARG A 346 -4.41 -10.12 -16.54
C ARG A 346 -4.10 -11.38 -17.35
N GLU A 347 -2.82 -11.73 -17.50
CA GLU A 347 -2.41 -12.95 -18.20
C GLU A 347 -2.83 -14.21 -17.44
N CYS A 348 -2.70 -14.21 -16.10
CA CYS A 348 -3.19 -15.25 -15.21
C CYS A 348 -4.70 -15.46 -15.38
N ARG A 349 -5.48 -14.37 -15.35
CA ARG A 349 -6.92 -14.42 -15.62
C ARG A 349 -7.22 -15.07 -16.98
N THR A 350 -6.43 -14.78 -18.01
CA THR A 350 -6.59 -15.35 -19.36
C THR A 350 -6.35 -16.86 -19.34
N LEU A 351 -5.31 -17.35 -18.65
CA LEU A 351 -4.99 -18.76 -18.51
C LEU A 351 -6.07 -19.57 -17.76
N LEU A 352 -6.78 -18.93 -16.83
CA LEU A 352 -7.91 -19.54 -16.11
C LEU A 352 -9.17 -19.68 -16.97
N GLY A 353 -9.22 -19.08 -18.16
CA GLY A 353 -10.36 -19.15 -19.09
C GLY A 353 -11.66 -18.61 -18.47
N GLY A 354 -12.74 -19.37 -18.55
CA GLY A 354 -14.04 -18.99 -17.98
C GLY A 354 -14.02 -18.88 -16.45
N SER A 355 -13.25 -19.71 -15.75
CA SER A 355 -13.09 -19.64 -14.29
C SER A 355 -12.41 -18.34 -13.83
N GLY A 356 -11.60 -17.73 -14.69
CA GLY A 356 -10.87 -16.51 -14.37
C GLY A 356 -11.73 -15.25 -14.22
N ILE A 357 -13.05 -15.31 -14.41
CA ILE A 357 -13.95 -14.16 -14.21
C ILE A 357 -14.76 -14.24 -12.91
N THR A 358 -14.54 -15.28 -12.11
CA THR A 358 -15.24 -15.47 -10.82
C THR A 358 -14.34 -15.07 -9.64
N LEU A 359 -14.94 -14.81 -8.48
CA LEU A 359 -14.18 -14.52 -7.25
C LEU A 359 -13.50 -15.76 -6.66
N GLU A 360 -13.86 -16.97 -7.09
CA GLU A 360 -13.22 -18.23 -6.70
C GLU A 360 -11.70 -18.22 -6.98
N TYR A 361 -11.27 -17.42 -7.98
CA TYR A 361 -9.87 -17.28 -8.36
C TYR A 361 -9.43 -15.80 -8.23
N SER A 362 -8.33 -15.59 -7.56
CA SER A 362 -7.83 -14.25 -7.22
C SER A 362 -7.38 -13.34 -8.39
N PRO A 363 -6.90 -13.83 -9.56
CA PRO A 363 -6.26 -12.97 -10.56
C PRO A 363 -7.09 -11.77 -11.05
N LEU A 364 -8.39 -11.95 -11.33
CA LEU A 364 -9.22 -10.82 -11.80
C LEU A 364 -9.48 -9.82 -10.67
N ARG A 365 -9.65 -10.28 -9.43
CA ARG A 365 -9.78 -9.41 -8.26
C ARG A 365 -8.52 -8.56 -8.08
N HIS A 366 -7.34 -9.18 -8.17
CA HIS A 366 -6.07 -8.46 -8.14
C HIS A 366 -5.92 -7.49 -9.32
N ALA A 367 -6.27 -7.89 -10.54
CA ALA A 367 -6.23 -7.00 -11.69
C ALA A 367 -7.11 -5.76 -11.49
N ASN A 368 -8.36 -5.94 -11.01
CA ASN A 368 -9.25 -4.82 -10.69
C ASN A 368 -8.64 -3.89 -9.63
N ASN A 369 -8.05 -4.44 -8.58
CA ASN A 369 -7.41 -3.64 -7.52
C ASN A 369 -6.18 -2.89 -8.04
N LEU A 370 -5.35 -3.54 -8.85
CA LEU A 370 -4.13 -2.95 -9.40
C LEU A 370 -4.40 -1.76 -10.34
N GLU A 371 -5.58 -1.66 -10.96
CA GLU A 371 -5.98 -0.44 -11.69
C GLU A 371 -6.03 0.79 -10.78
N SER A 372 -6.48 0.64 -9.53
CA SER A 372 -6.40 1.72 -8.53
C SER A 372 -4.98 1.94 -8.04
N VAL A 373 -4.21 0.86 -7.81
CA VAL A 373 -2.81 0.94 -7.37
C VAL A 373 -1.96 1.68 -8.41
N LEU A 374 -2.25 1.48 -9.71
CA LEU A 374 -1.61 2.19 -10.81
C LEU A 374 -1.88 3.70 -10.76
N THR A 375 -3.05 4.08 -10.23
CA THR A 375 -3.58 5.46 -10.30
C THR A 375 -3.26 6.28 -9.05
N TYR A 376 -3.48 5.73 -7.85
CA TYR A 376 -3.34 6.50 -6.61
C TYR A 376 -1.87 6.66 -6.19
N GLU A 377 -1.63 7.58 -5.24
CA GLU A 377 -0.29 7.92 -4.75
C GLU A 377 0.72 8.24 -5.85
N GLY A 378 0.24 8.90 -6.89
CA GLY A 378 0.97 9.21 -8.12
C GLY A 378 0.64 8.23 -9.23
N THR A 379 0.09 8.78 -10.33
CA THR A 379 -0.18 7.99 -11.54
C THR A 379 1.13 7.57 -12.22
N SER A 380 1.04 6.62 -13.15
CA SER A 380 2.19 6.22 -13.97
C SER A 380 2.88 7.41 -14.65
N GLU A 381 2.08 8.39 -15.13
CA GLU A 381 2.60 9.61 -15.77
C GLU A 381 3.38 10.46 -14.78
N MET A 382 2.89 10.63 -13.54
CA MET A 382 3.61 11.40 -12.52
C MET A 382 4.95 10.76 -12.16
N HIS A 383 5.02 9.42 -12.10
CA HIS A 383 6.26 8.70 -11.89
C HIS A 383 7.22 8.84 -13.07
N LEU A 384 6.72 8.74 -14.31
CA LEU A 384 7.52 8.97 -15.53
C LEU A 384 8.11 10.38 -15.55
N LEU A 385 7.31 11.40 -15.22
CA LEU A 385 7.77 12.79 -15.17
C LEU A 385 8.82 13.01 -14.06
N SER A 386 8.65 12.36 -12.91
CA SER A 386 9.64 12.42 -11.81
C SER A 386 10.98 11.83 -12.24
N ILE A 387 10.96 10.64 -12.86
CA ILE A 387 12.14 9.96 -13.38
C ILE A 387 12.78 10.77 -14.51
N GLY A 388 11.97 11.26 -15.47
CA GLY A 388 12.42 12.08 -16.59
C GLY A 388 13.14 13.35 -16.12
N LYS A 389 12.59 14.03 -15.11
CA LYS A 389 13.22 15.19 -14.48
C LYS A 389 14.58 14.84 -13.86
N ALA A 390 14.66 13.72 -13.16
CA ALA A 390 15.90 13.28 -12.53
C ALA A 390 17.00 12.97 -13.57
N LEU A 391 16.62 12.42 -14.74
CA LEU A 391 17.54 12.09 -15.82
C LEU A 391 18.01 13.32 -16.62
N THR A 392 17.12 14.30 -16.82
CA THR A 392 17.36 15.44 -17.74
C THR A 392 17.66 16.75 -17.03
N GLY A 393 17.38 16.85 -15.73
CA GLY A 393 17.43 18.11 -14.97
C GLY A 393 16.28 19.07 -15.30
N GLN A 394 15.37 18.72 -16.22
CA GLN A 394 14.29 19.59 -16.69
C GLN A 394 12.91 19.09 -16.23
N ALA A 395 12.13 19.98 -15.60
CA ALA A 395 10.75 19.66 -15.27
C ALA A 395 9.88 19.75 -16.54
N ALA A 396 9.08 18.70 -16.81
CA ALA A 396 8.16 18.65 -17.93
C ALA A 396 6.81 19.35 -17.63
N PHE A 397 6.57 19.72 -16.39
CA PHE A 397 5.42 20.52 -15.94
C PHE A 397 5.90 21.67 -15.05
N ARG A 398 5.09 22.72 -14.93
CA ARG A 398 5.45 23.97 -14.25
C ARG A 398 5.70 23.80 -12.76
#